data_20c38680f3b8c63945c45c9da1acff47
#
_entry.id   20c38680f3b8c63945c45c9da1acff47
#
_cell.length_a   1.000
_cell.length_b   1.000
_cell.length_c   1.000
_cell.angle_alpha   90.00
_cell.angle_beta   90.00
_cell.angle_gamma   90.00
#
_symmetry.space_group_name_H-M   'P 1'
#
loop_
_entity.id
_entity.type
_entity.pdbx_description
1 polymer ?
#
loop_
_entity_poly.entity_id
_entity_poly.type
_entity_poly.pdbx_seq_one_letter_code
_entity_poly.pdbx_strand_id
1 'polypeptide(L)'
;MQTLDYFFTLMSPFSYLGHDAFLALAKKYDAEVRFRPIRIMELFAANGGLPLAKRAPARQQYRLIELQRWRDARALSLNLVPKHFPTSPERADRAVVAITRMGADPSDYMAATYRSLWAEDKDISQEATIVDNLRRTGHDAEQVLADADSDAVGQVLLDNTAEAIGLNLPGVPGYVRAAEPFWGQDRLDLLEQALASDRAAFAAR
;
A
#
# COMPACT_ATOMS: atom_id res chain seq x y z
N MET A 1 3.49 17.35 15.50
CA MET A 1 3.05 16.76 14.23
C MET A 1 2.87 15.27 14.45
N GLN A 2 1.72 14.68 14.12
CA GLN A 2 1.49 13.24 14.27
C GLN A 2 2.12 12.50 13.08
N THR A 3 2.62 11.29 13.30
CA THR A 3 3.21 10.47 12.26
C THR A 3 2.34 9.24 12.04
N LEU A 4 2.11 8.87 10.78
CA LEU A 4 1.37 7.70 10.36
C LEU A 4 2.26 6.81 9.50
N ASP A 5 2.52 5.58 9.96
CA ASP A 5 3.15 4.58 9.11
C ASP A 5 2.08 3.92 8.21
N TYR A 6 2.31 3.93 6.91
CA TYR A 6 1.42 3.35 5.91
C TYR A 6 2.08 2.11 5.32
N PHE A 7 1.64 0.93 5.77
CA PHE A 7 2.09 -0.37 5.26
C PHE A 7 1.22 -0.83 4.09
N PHE A 8 1.84 -1.14 2.96
CA PHE A 8 1.14 -1.49 1.73
C PHE A 8 1.98 -2.36 0.80
N THR A 9 1.39 -2.80 -0.30
CA THR A 9 2.05 -3.21 -1.55
C THR A 9 1.24 -2.70 -2.73
N LEU A 10 1.90 -2.32 -3.80
CA LEU A 10 1.25 -1.79 -5.01
C LEU A 10 0.40 -2.84 -5.76
N MET A 11 0.52 -4.12 -5.38
CA MET A 11 -0.36 -5.17 -5.88
C MET A 11 -1.71 -5.22 -5.14
N SER A 12 -1.89 -4.54 -3.99
CA SER A 12 -3.10 -4.67 -3.18
C SER A 12 -4.26 -3.80 -3.70
N PRO A 13 -5.43 -4.40 -4.05
CA PRO A 13 -6.59 -3.61 -4.45
C PRO A 13 -7.18 -2.79 -3.30
N PHE A 14 -7.08 -3.28 -2.07
CA PHE A 14 -7.58 -2.52 -0.92
C PHE A 14 -6.65 -1.37 -0.54
N SER A 15 -5.34 -1.48 -0.82
CA SER A 15 -4.43 -0.33 -0.75
C SER A 15 -4.77 0.70 -1.83
N TYR A 16 -5.05 0.28 -3.06
CA TYR A 16 -5.54 1.16 -4.13
C TYR A 16 -6.81 1.92 -3.72
N LEU A 17 -7.83 1.18 -3.26
CA LEU A 17 -9.12 1.76 -2.87
C LEU A 17 -9.02 2.74 -1.70
N GLY A 18 -8.03 2.57 -0.82
CA GLY A 18 -7.82 3.41 0.35
C GLY A 18 -6.83 4.55 0.17
N HIS A 19 -6.01 4.54 -0.89
CA HIS A 19 -4.85 5.41 -1.04
C HIS A 19 -5.20 6.90 -0.94
N ASP A 20 -6.04 7.39 -1.83
CA ASP A 20 -6.41 8.82 -1.89
C ASP A 20 -7.16 9.27 -0.62
N ALA A 21 -8.05 8.41 -0.09
CA ALA A 21 -8.78 8.71 1.12
C ALA A 21 -7.87 8.80 2.35
N PHE A 22 -6.86 7.92 2.44
CA PHE A 22 -5.87 7.97 3.50
C PHE A 22 -5.00 9.23 3.40
N LEU A 23 -4.51 9.57 2.21
CA LEU A 23 -3.71 10.79 2.02
C LEU A 23 -4.51 12.06 2.33
N ALA A 24 -5.78 12.11 1.92
CA ALA A 24 -6.66 13.22 2.28
C ALA A 24 -6.86 13.33 3.79
N LEU A 25 -6.98 12.19 4.48
CA LEU A 25 -7.08 12.15 5.94
C LEU A 25 -5.78 12.63 6.61
N ALA A 26 -4.63 12.15 6.19
CA ALA A 26 -3.33 12.58 6.70
C ALA A 26 -3.13 14.09 6.53
N LYS A 27 -3.46 14.62 5.35
CA LYS A 27 -3.42 16.06 5.06
C LYS A 27 -4.36 16.87 5.96
N LYS A 28 -5.58 16.38 6.21
CA LYS A 28 -6.58 17.04 7.06
C LYS A 28 -6.08 17.26 8.48
N TYR A 29 -5.26 16.34 9.00
CA TYR A 29 -4.73 16.38 10.37
C TYR A 29 -3.26 16.79 10.43
N ASP A 30 -2.69 17.32 9.34
CA ASP A 30 -1.27 17.71 9.24
C ASP A 30 -0.34 16.60 9.76
N ALA A 31 -0.64 15.35 9.37
CA ALA A 31 0.12 14.18 9.78
C ALA A 31 1.19 13.83 8.73
N GLU A 32 2.41 13.57 9.21
CA GLU A 32 3.49 13.03 8.39
C GLU A 32 3.19 11.59 8.00
N VAL A 33 3.27 11.26 6.71
CA VAL A 33 3.12 9.88 6.22
C VAL A 33 4.48 9.25 5.97
N ARG A 34 4.74 8.11 6.61
CA ARG A 34 5.88 7.25 6.28
C ARG A 34 5.41 6.08 5.42
N PHE A 35 5.81 6.08 4.17
CA PHE A 35 5.46 5.03 3.21
C PHE A 35 6.30 3.77 3.45
N ARG A 36 5.63 2.66 3.79
CA ARG A 36 6.22 1.39 4.20
C ARG A 36 5.78 0.25 3.26
N PRO A 37 6.30 0.17 2.03
CA PRO A 37 6.02 -1.01 1.21
C PRO A 37 6.58 -2.28 1.87
N ILE A 38 5.87 -3.42 1.72
CA ILE A 38 6.23 -4.68 2.36
C ILE A 38 6.13 -5.88 1.41
N ARG A 39 6.85 -6.94 1.72
CA ARG A 39 6.69 -8.25 1.11
C ARG A 39 5.51 -8.99 1.73
N ILE A 40 4.33 -8.81 1.15
CA ILE A 40 3.06 -9.31 1.70
C ILE A 40 3.04 -10.82 1.93
N MET A 41 3.77 -11.60 1.12
CA MET A 41 3.84 -13.05 1.27
C MET A 41 4.59 -13.47 2.52
N GLU A 42 5.63 -12.73 2.91
CA GLU A 42 6.37 -12.96 4.15
C GLU A 42 5.51 -12.59 5.38
N LEU A 43 4.78 -11.46 5.31
CA LEU A 43 3.81 -11.10 6.35
C LEU A 43 2.73 -12.18 6.53
N PHE A 44 2.17 -12.72 5.44
CA PHE A 44 1.17 -13.78 5.52
C PHE A 44 1.75 -15.06 6.13
N ALA A 45 2.98 -15.43 5.78
CA ALA A 45 3.62 -16.61 6.35
C ALA A 45 3.84 -16.49 7.86
N ALA A 46 4.16 -15.28 8.36
CA ALA A 46 4.38 -15.03 9.77
C ALA A 46 3.08 -14.92 10.58
N ASN A 47 2.07 -14.21 10.04
CA ASN A 47 0.87 -13.81 10.80
C ASN A 47 -0.39 -14.61 10.41
N GLY A 48 -0.25 -15.75 9.73
CA GLY A 48 -1.36 -16.66 9.39
C GLY A 48 -2.26 -16.17 8.26
N GLY A 49 -1.86 -15.15 7.51
CA GLY A 49 -2.56 -14.70 6.31
C GLY A 49 -2.50 -15.74 5.20
N LEU A 50 -3.47 -15.72 4.29
CA LEU A 50 -3.50 -16.62 3.13
C LEU A 50 -3.51 -15.84 1.82
N PRO A 51 -2.68 -16.26 0.84
CA PRO A 51 -2.81 -15.81 -0.54
C PRO A 51 -4.23 -16.07 -1.06
N LEU A 52 -4.72 -15.21 -1.96
CA LEU A 52 -6.10 -15.28 -2.45
C LEU A 52 -6.52 -16.67 -2.91
N ALA A 53 -5.70 -17.33 -3.70
CA ALA A 53 -5.99 -18.67 -4.24
C ALA A 53 -6.12 -19.77 -3.16
N LYS A 54 -5.54 -19.55 -1.96
CA LYS A 54 -5.62 -20.48 -0.83
C LYS A 54 -6.75 -20.16 0.16
N ARG A 55 -7.50 -19.07 -0.06
CA ARG A 55 -8.63 -18.71 0.80
C ARG A 55 -9.85 -19.56 0.47
N ALA A 56 -10.71 -19.81 1.47
CA ALA A 56 -11.99 -20.49 1.27
C ALA A 56 -12.81 -19.80 0.17
N PRO A 57 -13.57 -20.56 -0.67
CA PRO A 57 -14.35 -19.99 -1.79
C PRO A 57 -15.29 -18.84 -1.37
N ALA A 58 -15.94 -18.96 -0.22
CA ALA A 58 -16.80 -17.89 0.30
C ALA A 58 -16.03 -16.58 0.53
N ARG A 59 -14.77 -16.63 1.01
CA ARG A 59 -13.94 -15.44 1.19
C ARG A 59 -13.46 -14.84 -0.15
N GLN A 60 -13.21 -15.68 -1.15
CA GLN A 60 -12.86 -15.21 -2.49
C GLN A 60 -14.04 -14.49 -3.15
N GLN A 61 -15.25 -15.06 -3.04
CA GLN A 61 -16.48 -14.46 -3.58
C GLN A 61 -16.82 -13.15 -2.85
N TYR A 62 -16.79 -13.15 -1.52
CA TYR A 62 -17.06 -11.95 -0.73
C TYR A 62 -16.09 -10.81 -1.06
N ARG A 63 -14.80 -11.13 -1.28
CA ARG A 63 -13.82 -10.13 -1.74
C ARG A 63 -14.26 -9.40 -3.01
N LEU A 64 -14.82 -10.11 -3.99
CA LEU A 64 -15.30 -9.50 -5.24
C LEU A 64 -16.48 -8.54 -4.98
N ILE A 65 -17.36 -8.87 -4.03
CA ILE A 65 -18.45 -7.99 -3.63
C ILE A 65 -17.89 -6.72 -2.95
N GLU A 66 -16.95 -6.89 -2.03
CA GLU A 66 -16.30 -5.75 -1.36
C GLU A 66 -15.55 -4.83 -2.34
N LEU A 67 -14.86 -5.38 -3.33
CA LEU A 67 -14.20 -4.58 -4.37
C LEU A 67 -15.21 -3.74 -5.16
N GLN A 68 -16.39 -4.27 -5.48
CA GLN A 68 -17.44 -3.52 -6.16
C GLN A 68 -18.00 -2.40 -5.27
N ARG A 69 -18.34 -2.72 -4.01
CA ARG A 69 -18.85 -1.74 -3.06
C ARG A 69 -17.90 -0.56 -2.88
N TRP A 70 -16.63 -0.87 -2.65
CA TRP A 70 -15.64 0.16 -2.39
C TRP A 70 -15.22 0.93 -3.64
N ARG A 71 -15.18 0.26 -4.80
CA ARG A 71 -15.01 0.94 -6.08
C ARG A 71 -16.07 2.01 -6.28
N ASP A 72 -17.34 1.65 -6.06
CA ASP A 72 -18.47 2.57 -6.23
C ASP A 72 -18.45 3.68 -5.16
N ALA A 73 -18.23 3.33 -3.90
CA ALA A 73 -18.15 4.30 -2.79
C ALA A 73 -17.00 5.29 -2.93
N ARG A 74 -15.87 4.89 -3.54
CA ARG A 74 -14.71 5.75 -3.80
C ARG A 74 -14.73 6.41 -5.18
N ALA A 75 -15.72 6.11 -6.02
CA ALA A 75 -15.82 6.57 -7.41
C ALA A 75 -14.54 6.28 -8.23
N LEU A 76 -13.91 5.12 -8.01
CA LEU A 76 -12.70 4.69 -8.68
C LEU A 76 -12.99 3.72 -9.82
N SER A 77 -12.17 3.75 -10.87
CA SER A 77 -12.14 2.69 -11.88
C SER A 77 -11.37 1.50 -11.33
N LEU A 78 -11.99 0.31 -11.33
CA LEU A 78 -11.34 -0.92 -10.87
C LEU A 78 -11.86 -2.13 -11.65
N ASN A 79 -10.95 -2.87 -12.27
CA ASN A 79 -11.22 -4.17 -12.87
C ASN A 79 -11.26 -5.24 -11.79
N LEU A 80 -12.35 -6.01 -11.69
CA LEU A 80 -12.46 -7.06 -10.66
C LEU A 80 -11.50 -8.22 -10.89
N VAL A 81 -11.16 -8.46 -12.16
CA VAL A 81 -10.24 -9.52 -12.60
C VAL A 81 -9.26 -8.90 -13.60
N PRO A 82 -8.28 -8.11 -13.12
CA PRO A 82 -7.31 -7.50 -14.03
C PRO A 82 -6.40 -8.56 -14.65
N LYS A 83 -5.98 -8.30 -15.90
CA LYS A 83 -5.24 -9.25 -16.75
C LYS A 83 -3.95 -9.75 -16.11
N HIS A 84 -3.27 -8.90 -15.35
CA HIS A 84 -1.95 -9.18 -14.79
C HIS A 84 -1.95 -9.39 -13.28
N PHE A 85 -3.09 -9.74 -12.69
CA PHE A 85 -3.15 -10.06 -11.26
C PHE A 85 -3.29 -11.58 -11.04
N PRO A 86 -2.49 -12.21 -10.16
CA PRO A 86 -1.39 -11.61 -9.38
C PRO A 86 -0.14 -11.38 -10.22
N THR A 87 0.66 -10.35 -9.85
CA THR A 87 1.95 -10.03 -10.45
C THR A 87 2.98 -9.74 -9.35
N SER A 88 4.27 -9.65 -9.69
CA SER A 88 5.30 -9.22 -8.74
C SER A 88 5.29 -7.71 -8.58
N PRO A 89 5.02 -7.16 -7.39
CA PRO A 89 5.10 -5.73 -7.14
C PRO A 89 6.49 -5.25 -6.74
N GLU A 90 7.46 -6.16 -6.51
CA GLU A 90 8.67 -5.86 -5.73
C GLU A 90 9.46 -4.66 -6.28
N ARG A 91 9.71 -4.61 -7.59
CA ARG A 91 10.47 -3.50 -8.17
C ARG A 91 9.69 -2.17 -8.15
N ALA A 92 8.36 -2.23 -8.32
CA ALA A 92 7.51 -1.06 -8.19
C ALA A 92 7.43 -0.57 -6.72
N ASP A 93 7.33 -1.47 -5.75
CA ASP A 93 7.37 -1.15 -4.32
C ASP A 93 8.73 -0.57 -3.91
N ARG A 94 9.84 -1.08 -4.46
CA ARG A 94 11.19 -0.54 -4.26
C ARG A 94 11.36 0.85 -4.84
N ALA A 95 10.71 1.17 -5.96
CA ALA A 95 10.71 2.52 -6.52
C ALA A 95 10.07 3.54 -5.55
N VAL A 96 9.04 3.16 -4.77
CA VAL A 96 8.49 4.03 -3.70
C VAL A 96 9.56 4.34 -2.64
N VAL A 97 10.32 3.33 -2.22
CA VAL A 97 11.43 3.55 -1.26
C VAL A 97 12.48 4.49 -1.85
N ALA A 98 12.87 4.28 -3.10
CA ALA A 98 13.87 5.11 -3.78
C ALA A 98 13.41 6.59 -3.87
N ILE A 99 12.16 6.84 -4.29
CA ILE A 99 11.58 8.19 -4.33
C ILE A 99 11.63 8.85 -2.94
N THR A 100 11.20 8.14 -1.92
CA THR A 100 11.20 8.65 -0.53
C THR A 100 12.63 8.95 -0.03
N ARG A 101 13.61 8.10 -0.35
CA ARG A 101 15.03 8.32 -0.01
C ARG A 101 15.63 9.55 -0.69
N MET A 102 15.12 9.89 -1.89
CA MET A 102 15.49 11.13 -2.59
C MET A 102 14.81 12.38 -2.02
N GLY A 103 13.98 12.23 -0.97
CA GLY A 103 13.24 13.33 -0.34
C GLY A 103 12.02 13.79 -1.13
N ALA A 104 11.55 13.01 -2.11
CA ALA A 104 10.37 13.29 -2.90
C ALA A 104 9.13 12.55 -2.37
N ASP A 105 7.94 13.06 -2.68
CA ASP A 105 6.67 12.44 -2.35
C ASP A 105 6.32 11.35 -3.38
N PRO A 106 6.14 10.08 -2.96
CA PRO A 106 5.81 8.99 -3.87
C PRO A 106 4.31 8.86 -4.18
N SER A 107 3.44 9.68 -3.61
CA SER A 107 1.99 9.51 -3.63
C SER A 107 1.43 9.41 -5.05
N ASP A 108 1.81 10.31 -5.95
CA ASP A 108 1.33 10.33 -7.32
C ASP A 108 1.83 9.10 -8.11
N TYR A 109 3.08 8.68 -7.89
CA TYR A 109 3.62 7.46 -8.48
C TYR A 109 2.85 6.22 -8.00
N MET A 110 2.53 6.14 -6.72
CA MET A 110 1.71 5.06 -6.15
C MET A 110 0.32 5.02 -6.79
N ALA A 111 -0.36 6.17 -6.86
CA ALA A 111 -1.68 6.29 -7.49
C ALA A 111 -1.65 5.85 -8.96
N ALA A 112 -0.63 6.28 -9.71
CA ALA A 112 -0.42 5.89 -11.09
C ALA A 112 -0.19 4.38 -11.25
N THR A 113 0.61 3.78 -10.37
CA THR A 113 0.95 2.35 -10.40
C THR A 113 -0.24 1.47 -10.01
N TYR A 114 -1.01 1.86 -9.00
CA TYR A 114 -2.28 1.20 -8.66
C TYR A 114 -3.25 1.22 -9.86
N ARG A 115 -3.42 2.37 -10.50
CA ARG A 115 -4.31 2.52 -11.67
C ARG A 115 -3.85 1.67 -12.83
N SER A 116 -2.54 1.62 -13.09
CA SER A 116 -1.95 0.77 -14.13
C SER A 116 -2.38 -0.69 -13.98
N LEU A 117 -2.32 -1.26 -12.78
CA LEU A 117 -2.71 -2.64 -12.53
C LEU A 117 -4.24 -2.81 -12.50
N TRP A 118 -4.92 -1.97 -11.71
CA TRP A 118 -6.31 -2.21 -11.34
C TRP A 118 -7.35 -1.60 -12.30
N ALA A 119 -6.97 -0.65 -13.14
CA ALA A 119 -7.87 0.01 -14.08
C ALA A 119 -7.43 -0.04 -15.54
N GLU A 120 -6.12 -0.11 -15.80
CA GLU A 120 -5.56 -0.02 -17.15
C GLU A 120 -5.05 -1.37 -17.69
N ASP A 121 -5.18 -2.45 -16.93
CA ASP A 121 -4.70 -3.81 -17.26
C ASP A 121 -3.22 -3.86 -17.68
N LYS A 122 -2.37 -3.01 -17.07
CA LYS A 122 -0.92 -3.01 -17.27
C LYS A 122 -0.24 -3.88 -16.20
N ASP A 123 0.87 -4.50 -16.60
CA ASP A 123 1.69 -5.30 -15.68
C ASP A 123 2.72 -4.41 -14.98
N ILE A 124 2.55 -4.20 -13.68
CA ILE A 124 3.45 -3.38 -12.84
C ILE A 124 4.79 -4.07 -12.52
N SER A 125 4.98 -5.32 -12.92
CA SER A 125 6.29 -6.00 -12.86
C SER A 125 7.19 -5.61 -14.03
N GLN A 126 6.62 -5.06 -15.11
CA GLN A 126 7.36 -4.69 -16.31
C GLN A 126 8.03 -3.33 -16.13
N GLU A 127 9.33 -3.27 -16.44
CA GLU A 127 10.10 -2.03 -16.37
C GLU A 127 9.46 -0.89 -17.16
N ALA A 128 8.96 -1.17 -18.36
CA ALA A 128 8.31 -0.18 -19.19
C ALA A 128 7.10 0.49 -18.50
N THR A 129 6.31 -0.29 -17.73
CA THR A 129 5.19 0.24 -16.96
C THR A 129 5.67 1.11 -15.79
N ILE A 130 6.72 0.69 -15.09
CA ILE A 130 7.31 1.45 -13.98
C ILE A 130 7.89 2.77 -14.50
N VAL A 131 8.65 2.73 -15.58
CA VAL A 131 9.25 3.92 -16.23
C VAL A 131 8.16 4.90 -16.68
N ASP A 132 7.09 4.43 -17.34
CA ASP A 132 5.97 5.27 -17.77
C ASP A 132 5.31 5.96 -16.56
N ASN A 133 5.06 5.22 -15.48
CA ASN A 133 4.47 5.75 -14.25
C ASN A 133 5.39 6.81 -13.59
N LEU A 134 6.69 6.55 -13.49
CA LEU A 134 7.66 7.49 -12.93
C LEU A 134 7.69 8.79 -13.73
N ARG A 135 7.80 8.70 -15.06
CA ARG A 135 7.90 9.88 -15.95
C ARG A 135 6.62 10.72 -15.92
N ARG A 136 5.44 10.09 -15.98
CA ARG A 136 4.18 10.85 -15.96
C ARG A 136 3.86 11.49 -14.61
N THR A 137 4.57 11.11 -13.55
CA THR A 137 4.48 11.71 -12.23
C THR A 137 5.68 12.59 -11.86
N GLY A 138 6.52 12.93 -12.87
CA GLY A 138 7.57 13.93 -12.72
C GLY A 138 8.86 13.41 -12.09
N HIS A 139 9.05 12.10 -11.96
CA HIS A 139 10.27 11.50 -11.43
C HIS A 139 11.27 11.16 -12.54
N ASP A 140 12.56 11.28 -12.23
CA ASP A 140 13.64 10.76 -13.08
C ASP A 140 13.67 9.22 -12.96
N ALA A 141 13.14 8.56 -14.00
CA ALA A 141 12.98 7.12 -14.01
C ALA A 141 14.31 6.36 -13.95
N GLU A 142 15.37 6.89 -14.57
CA GLU A 142 16.69 6.25 -14.58
C GLU A 142 17.31 6.31 -13.18
N GLN A 143 17.29 7.48 -12.56
CA GLN A 143 17.81 7.67 -11.20
C GLN A 143 17.03 6.86 -10.15
N VAL A 144 15.68 6.87 -10.23
CA VAL A 144 14.83 6.11 -9.30
C VAL A 144 15.08 4.62 -9.45
N LEU A 145 15.16 4.08 -10.67
CA LEU A 145 15.38 2.64 -10.87
C LEU A 145 16.78 2.21 -10.45
N ALA A 146 17.80 3.03 -10.68
CA ALA A 146 19.16 2.74 -10.23
C ALA A 146 19.22 2.61 -8.69
N ASP A 147 18.55 3.50 -7.93
CA ASP A 147 18.48 3.35 -6.46
C ASP A 147 17.55 2.19 -6.06
N ALA A 148 16.41 2.01 -6.74
CA ALA A 148 15.48 0.92 -6.48
C ALA A 148 16.14 -0.47 -6.60
N ASP A 149 17.07 -0.65 -7.51
CA ASP A 149 17.81 -1.91 -7.71
C ASP A 149 18.96 -2.11 -6.70
N SER A 150 19.27 -1.11 -5.84
CA SER A 150 20.32 -1.20 -4.84
C SER A 150 19.98 -2.14 -3.68
N ASP A 151 21.03 -2.73 -3.06
CA ASP A 151 20.88 -3.54 -1.84
C ASP A 151 20.29 -2.72 -0.68
N ALA A 152 20.63 -1.43 -0.60
CA ALA A 152 20.15 -0.53 0.44
C ALA A 152 18.63 -0.38 0.41
N VAL A 153 18.02 -0.22 -0.78
CA VAL A 153 16.57 -0.19 -0.93
C VAL A 153 15.95 -1.55 -0.67
N GLY A 154 16.62 -2.63 -1.09
CA GLY A 154 16.20 -4.00 -0.77
C GLY A 154 16.12 -4.23 0.74
N GLN A 155 17.09 -3.73 1.50
CA GLN A 155 17.11 -3.84 2.96
C GLN A 155 15.97 -3.05 3.61
N VAL A 156 15.66 -1.84 3.15
CA VAL A 156 14.50 -1.07 3.66
C VAL A 156 13.20 -1.83 3.49
N LEU A 157 13.01 -2.52 2.35
CA LEU A 157 11.80 -3.34 2.14
C LEU A 157 11.73 -4.53 3.11
N LEU A 158 12.87 -5.15 3.42
CA LEU A 158 12.94 -6.20 4.44
C LEU A 158 12.65 -5.67 5.84
N ASP A 159 13.23 -4.53 6.21
CA ASP A 159 13.04 -3.90 7.52
C ASP A 159 11.57 -3.50 7.72
N ASN A 160 10.95 -2.88 6.72
CA ASN A 160 9.51 -2.56 6.76
C ASN A 160 8.66 -3.83 6.94
N THR A 161 9.04 -4.93 6.28
CA THR A 161 8.32 -6.21 6.40
C THR A 161 8.48 -6.80 7.80
N ALA A 162 9.69 -6.77 8.35
CA ALA A 162 9.95 -7.21 9.73
C ALA A 162 9.19 -6.36 10.76
N GLU A 163 9.11 -5.04 10.56
CA GLU A 163 8.32 -4.13 11.40
C GLU A 163 6.82 -4.47 11.35
N ALA A 164 6.27 -4.68 10.15
CA ALA A 164 4.87 -5.08 9.97
C ALA A 164 4.56 -6.43 10.67
N ILE A 165 5.49 -7.39 10.62
CA ILE A 165 5.38 -8.66 11.34
C ILE A 165 5.41 -8.43 12.85
N GLY A 166 6.35 -7.62 13.35
CA GLY A 166 6.47 -7.28 14.78
C GLY A 166 5.25 -6.56 15.35
N LEU A 167 4.56 -5.77 14.52
CA LEU A 167 3.29 -5.11 14.84
C LEU A 167 2.07 -6.06 14.74
N ASN A 168 2.27 -7.31 14.36
CA ASN A 168 1.21 -8.30 14.11
C ASN A 168 0.14 -7.82 13.13
N LEU A 169 0.53 -7.09 12.07
CA LEU A 169 -0.42 -6.65 11.05
C LEU A 169 -1.05 -7.86 10.35
N PRO A 170 -2.39 -7.93 10.23
CA PRO A 170 -3.05 -9.06 9.55
C PRO A 170 -2.92 -9.01 8.02
N GLY A 171 -2.54 -7.85 7.46
CA GLY A 171 -2.44 -7.61 6.03
C GLY A 171 -2.33 -6.13 5.69
N VAL A 172 -2.55 -5.80 4.40
CA VAL A 172 -2.47 -4.44 3.87
C VAL A 172 -3.79 -3.99 3.20
N PRO A 173 -4.08 -2.65 3.18
CA PRO A 173 -3.32 -1.59 3.83
C PRO A 173 -3.34 -1.70 5.35
N GLY A 174 -2.24 -1.36 5.98
CA GLY A 174 -2.12 -1.17 7.43
C GLY A 174 -1.71 0.27 7.70
N TYR A 175 -2.45 0.96 8.55
CA TYR A 175 -2.11 2.30 9.02
C TYR A 175 -1.75 2.20 10.49
N VAL A 176 -0.63 2.78 10.90
CA VAL A 176 -0.18 2.68 12.28
C VAL A 176 0.04 4.07 12.85
N ARG A 177 -0.61 4.35 14.00
CA ARG A 177 -0.46 5.57 14.78
C ARG A 177 -0.01 5.21 16.18
N ALA A 178 1.15 5.69 16.61
CA ALA A 178 1.69 5.45 17.95
C ALA A 178 1.65 3.95 18.35
N ALA A 179 2.08 3.08 17.42
CA ALA A 179 2.07 1.62 17.51
C ALA A 179 0.66 0.95 17.56
N GLU A 180 -0.43 1.71 17.39
CA GLU A 180 -1.77 1.16 17.21
C GLU A 180 -2.05 0.89 15.73
N PRO A 181 -2.32 -0.37 15.33
CA PRO A 181 -2.61 -0.70 13.94
C PRO A 181 -4.10 -0.53 13.61
N PHE A 182 -4.37 0.01 12.42
CA PHE A 182 -5.68 0.07 11.77
C PHE A 182 -5.57 -0.69 10.45
N TRP A 183 -6.05 -1.92 10.42
CA TRP A 183 -5.95 -2.76 9.23
C TRP A 183 -7.19 -2.64 8.33
N GLY A 184 -6.96 -2.28 7.09
CA GLY A 184 -7.99 -2.17 6.06
C GLY A 184 -8.38 -0.72 5.76
N GLN A 185 -8.66 -0.46 4.48
CA GLN A 185 -9.10 0.86 4.02
C GLN A 185 -10.48 1.27 4.58
N ASP A 186 -11.22 0.31 5.11
CA ASP A 186 -12.51 0.45 5.78
C ASP A 186 -12.38 0.84 7.27
N ARG A 187 -11.15 1.08 7.75
CA ARG A 187 -10.85 1.54 9.12
C ARG A 187 -10.40 3.00 9.18
N LEU A 188 -10.45 3.71 8.05
CA LEU A 188 -10.05 5.12 8.00
C LEU A 188 -10.89 6.02 8.93
N ASP A 189 -12.18 5.72 9.10
CA ASP A 189 -13.05 6.45 10.03
C ASP A 189 -12.60 6.29 11.50
N LEU A 190 -12.14 5.09 11.89
CA LEU A 190 -11.59 4.83 13.21
C LEU A 190 -10.23 5.49 13.42
N LEU A 191 -9.38 5.49 12.38
CA LEU A 191 -8.13 6.23 12.39
C LEU A 191 -8.40 7.73 12.53
N GLU A 192 -9.38 8.27 11.82
CA GLU A 192 -9.79 9.67 11.93
C GLU A 192 -10.23 10.03 13.34
N GLN A 193 -11.05 9.19 13.99
CA GLN A 193 -11.45 9.39 15.39
C GLN A 193 -10.25 9.40 16.34
N ALA A 194 -9.26 8.54 16.11
CA ALA A 194 -8.04 8.51 16.92
C ALA A 194 -7.19 9.76 16.72
N LEU A 195 -7.10 10.28 15.49
CA LEU A 195 -6.39 11.53 15.17
C LEU A 195 -7.11 12.74 15.80
N ALA A 196 -8.43 12.82 15.65
CA ALA A 196 -9.23 13.95 16.12
C ALA A 196 -9.25 14.06 17.64
N SER A 197 -9.29 12.94 18.35
CA SER A 197 -9.35 12.93 19.82
C SER A 197 -7.99 12.98 20.50
N ASP A 198 -6.92 12.77 19.74
CA ASP A 198 -5.52 12.61 20.23
C ASP A 198 -5.41 11.66 21.44
N ARG A 199 -6.29 10.67 21.49
CA ARG A 199 -6.29 9.65 22.55
C ARG A 199 -5.02 8.81 22.54
N ALA A 200 -4.70 8.23 23.67
CA ALA A 200 -3.65 7.21 23.76
C ALA A 200 -3.97 6.01 22.82
N ALA A 201 -2.92 5.39 22.29
CA ALA A 201 -3.04 4.19 21.47
C ALA A 201 -3.64 3.02 22.28
N PHE A 202 -4.50 2.24 21.65
CA PHE A 202 -4.92 0.96 22.19
C PHE A 202 -3.85 -0.10 21.92
N ALA A 203 -3.59 -0.96 22.89
CA ALA A 203 -2.68 -2.08 22.79
C ALA A 203 -3.40 -3.39 23.13
N ALA A 204 -3.00 -4.48 22.46
CA ALA A 204 -3.38 -5.81 22.90
C ALA A 204 -2.71 -6.09 24.25
N ARG A 205 -3.49 -6.54 25.21
CA ARG A 205 -3.01 -6.87 26.58
C ARG A 205 -2.32 -8.22 26.57
#